data_ec948fa1c08604933d2321540318053e
#
_entry.id   ec948fa1c08604933d2321540318053e
#
_cell.length_a   1.000
_cell.length_b   1.000
_cell.length_c   1.000
_cell.angle_alpha   90.00
_cell.angle_beta   90.00
_cell.angle_gamma   90.00
#
_symmetry.space_group_name_H-M   'P 1'
#
loop_
_entity.id
_entity.type
_entity.pdbx_description
1 polymer ?
#
loop_
_entity_poly.entity_id
_entity_poly.type
_entity_poly.pdbx_seq_one_letter_code
_entity_poly.pdbx_strand_id
1 'polypeptide(L)'
;TKGMVNYGSVSQYFNDMSQGKFTPQFDIVGPVTVKKNSAYYGSNTGGTDANFKEMIAEACKNVSTNVNFADYDQDNDGYIDLVYIIYAGYSESFGGNSADCLWPKSGSATFNEPGTNNLLKLDGKQIYRYGINNELNATPTVVNNQFNGMPLLNGIGLFCHEFSHTMGLPDLYPTVEASRVDNQNPEYWDLMDGG
;
A
#
# COMPACT_ATOMS: atom_id res chain seq x y z
N THR A 1 14.59 -17.07 13.68
CA THR A 1 13.89 -15.78 13.65
C THR A 1 12.46 -16.03 14.07
N LYS A 2 12.08 -15.57 15.26
CA LYS A 2 10.67 -15.58 15.65
C LYS A 2 10.05 -14.34 14.98
N GLY A 3 9.61 -14.50 13.74
CA GLY A 3 8.76 -13.50 13.10
C GLY A 3 7.42 -13.38 13.82
N MET A 4 6.73 -12.28 13.66
CA MET A 4 5.32 -12.21 14.04
C MET A 4 4.60 -13.39 13.40
N VAL A 5 3.85 -14.13 14.20
CA VAL A 5 3.02 -15.23 13.68
C VAL A 5 1.77 -14.57 13.12
N ASN A 6 1.68 -14.45 11.81
CA ASN A 6 0.42 -14.11 11.18
C ASN A 6 -0.53 -15.30 11.30
N TYR A 7 -1.60 -15.13 12.02
CA TYR A 7 -2.67 -16.12 12.10
C TYR A 7 -3.66 -15.86 10.94
N GLY A 8 -3.43 -16.56 9.82
CA GLY A 8 -4.26 -16.45 8.64
C GLY A 8 -3.66 -15.60 7.52
N SER A 9 -4.44 -15.37 6.50
CA SER A 9 -4.12 -14.57 5.32
C SER A 9 -5.10 -13.42 5.17
N VAL A 10 -4.81 -12.47 4.27
CA VAL A 10 -5.74 -11.40 3.91
C VAL A 10 -7.08 -11.98 3.42
N SER A 11 -7.04 -12.97 2.52
CA SER A 11 -8.26 -13.64 2.06
C SER A 11 -9.06 -14.28 3.19
N GLN A 12 -8.37 -14.94 4.15
CA GLN A 12 -9.03 -15.54 5.31
C GLN A 12 -9.70 -14.47 6.17
N TYR A 13 -9.01 -13.36 6.44
CA TYR A 13 -9.57 -12.25 7.20
C TYR A 13 -10.89 -11.76 6.59
N PHE A 14 -10.92 -11.45 5.30
CA PHE A 14 -12.13 -10.97 4.64
C PHE A 14 -13.22 -12.04 4.53
N ASN A 15 -12.85 -13.30 4.34
CA ASN A 15 -13.80 -14.40 4.37
C ASN A 15 -14.51 -14.47 5.73
N ASP A 16 -13.76 -14.45 6.82
CA ASP A 16 -14.29 -14.55 8.16
C ASP A 16 -15.14 -13.33 8.53
N MET A 17 -14.64 -12.12 8.27
CA MET A 17 -15.34 -10.87 8.56
C MET A 17 -16.64 -10.72 7.76
N SER A 18 -16.68 -11.23 6.53
CA SER A 18 -17.87 -11.21 5.67
C SER A 18 -18.81 -12.39 5.88
N GLN A 19 -18.50 -13.30 6.81
CA GLN A 19 -19.24 -14.55 7.00
C GLN A 19 -19.30 -15.41 5.72
N GLY A 20 -18.15 -15.53 5.05
CA GLY A 20 -18.01 -16.32 3.82
C GLY A 20 -18.54 -15.67 2.55
N LYS A 21 -18.97 -14.41 2.59
CA LYS A 21 -19.54 -13.72 1.43
C LYS A 21 -18.51 -13.06 0.52
N PHE A 22 -17.32 -12.79 1.04
CA PHE A 22 -16.23 -12.14 0.30
C PHE A 22 -14.90 -12.82 0.59
N THR A 23 -14.30 -13.39 -0.43
CA THR A 23 -13.01 -14.07 -0.37
C THR A 23 -12.13 -13.52 -1.50
N PRO A 24 -11.41 -12.41 -1.27
CA PRO A 24 -10.57 -11.82 -2.30
C PRO A 24 -9.44 -12.76 -2.68
N GLN A 25 -9.13 -12.81 -3.97
CA GLN A 25 -8.00 -13.55 -4.51
C GLN A 25 -6.99 -12.57 -5.08
N PHE A 26 -5.71 -12.84 -4.85
CA PHE A 26 -4.62 -11.99 -5.27
C PHE A 26 -3.59 -12.82 -6.04
N ASP A 27 -3.19 -12.33 -7.20
CA ASP A 27 -2.03 -12.82 -7.91
C ASP A 27 -0.82 -11.98 -7.53
N ILE A 28 0.24 -12.66 -7.07
CA ILE A 28 1.46 -12.01 -6.59
C ILE A 28 2.52 -12.10 -7.65
N VAL A 29 3.01 -10.94 -8.09
CA VAL A 29 4.01 -10.82 -9.15
C VAL A 29 5.21 -10.05 -8.65
N GLY A 30 6.39 -10.48 -9.01
CA GLY A 30 7.63 -9.83 -8.60
C GLY A 30 8.61 -10.79 -7.92
N PRO A 31 9.61 -10.27 -7.21
CA PRO A 31 9.90 -8.85 -6.97
C PRO A 31 10.38 -8.12 -8.23
N VAL A 32 10.13 -6.82 -8.30
CA VAL A 32 10.63 -5.94 -9.35
C VAL A 32 11.44 -4.80 -8.78
N THR A 33 12.42 -4.32 -9.54
CA THR A 33 13.23 -3.17 -9.16
C THR A 33 12.83 -1.99 -10.02
N VAL A 34 12.49 -0.88 -9.37
CA VAL A 34 12.22 0.42 -10.00
C VAL A 34 13.52 1.24 -10.10
N LYS A 35 13.55 2.26 -10.95
CA LYS A 35 14.80 2.97 -11.32
C LYS A 35 15.35 3.88 -10.23
N LYS A 36 14.49 4.41 -9.37
CA LYS A 36 14.86 5.36 -8.33
C LYS A 36 14.76 4.71 -6.95
N ASN A 37 15.33 5.35 -5.95
CA ASN A 37 15.25 4.93 -4.56
C ASN A 37 13.97 5.45 -3.88
N SER A 38 13.71 4.98 -2.67
CA SER A 38 12.56 5.39 -1.85
C SER A 38 12.51 6.90 -1.64
N ALA A 39 13.67 7.54 -1.43
CA ALA A 39 13.76 8.98 -1.23
C ALA A 39 13.26 9.81 -2.41
N TYR A 40 13.38 9.30 -3.63
CA TYR A 40 12.80 9.95 -4.79
C TYR A 40 11.29 9.79 -4.86
N TYR A 41 10.79 8.56 -4.65
CA TYR A 41 9.35 8.28 -4.76
C TYR A 41 8.54 8.80 -3.59
N GLY A 42 9.15 8.81 -2.39
CA GLY A 42 8.53 9.27 -1.15
C GLY A 42 8.79 10.75 -0.83
N SER A 43 9.63 11.47 -1.62
CA SER A 43 9.90 12.87 -1.34
C SER A 43 8.61 13.68 -1.27
N ASN A 44 8.44 14.43 -0.16
CA ASN A 44 7.23 15.16 0.09
C ASN A 44 7.15 16.49 -0.68
N THR A 45 6.01 16.71 -1.32
CA THR A 45 5.64 18.01 -1.87
C THR A 45 4.22 18.34 -1.42
N GLY A 46 4.08 19.43 -0.66
CA GLY A 46 2.77 19.82 -0.11
C GLY A 46 2.19 18.80 0.89
N GLY A 47 3.07 18.04 1.58
CA GLY A 47 2.66 17.05 2.59
C GLY A 47 2.23 15.69 2.00
N THR A 48 2.56 15.41 0.75
CA THR A 48 2.29 14.12 0.11
C THR A 48 3.48 13.65 -0.72
N ASP A 49 3.66 12.33 -0.85
CA ASP A 49 4.68 11.74 -1.72
C ASP A 49 4.49 12.22 -3.16
N ALA A 50 5.47 12.92 -3.69
CA ALA A 50 5.35 13.56 -5.00
C ALA A 50 5.36 12.56 -6.16
N ASN A 51 6.13 11.47 -6.04
CA ASN A 51 6.44 10.59 -7.17
C ASN A 51 5.94 9.15 -7.00
N PHE A 52 5.05 8.88 -6.05
CA PHE A 52 4.54 7.52 -5.82
C PHE A 52 3.81 6.94 -7.05
N LYS A 53 3.15 7.80 -7.84
CA LYS A 53 2.47 7.36 -9.07
C LYS A 53 3.45 6.86 -10.13
N GLU A 54 4.63 7.48 -10.22
CA GLU A 54 5.68 7.03 -11.12
C GLU A 54 6.21 5.65 -10.69
N MET A 55 6.36 5.42 -9.38
CA MET A 55 6.74 4.11 -8.85
C MET A 55 5.75 3.02 -9.25
N ILE A 56 4.45 3.27 -9.04
CA ILE A 56 3.39 2.30 -9.39
C ILE A 56 3.41 2.01 -10.89
N ALA A 57 3.43 3.05 -11.71
CA ALA A 57 3.44 2.93 -13.16
C ALA A 57 4.66 2.14 -13.67
N GLU A 58 5.83 2.41 -13.10
CA GLU A 58 7.08 1.73 -13.46
C GLU A 58 7.06 0.26 -13.02
N ALA A 59 6.61 -0.02 -11.80
CA ALA A 59 6.49 -1.39 -11.31
C ALA A 59 5.56 -2.23 -12.19
N CYS A 60 4.38 -1.72 -12.52
CA CYS A 60 3.44 -2.40 -13.42
C CYS A 60 4.02 -2.61 -14.81
N LYS A 61 4.71 -1.62 -15.34
CA LYS A 61 5.37 -1.72 -16.64
C LYS A 61 6.47 -2.79 -16.67
N ASN A 62 7.22 -2.92 -15.57
CA ASN A 62 8.29 -3.90 -15.44
C ASN A 62 7.77 -5.35 -15.38
N VAL A 63 6.53 -5.58 -14.94
CA VAL A 63 5.91 -6.92 -14.93
C VAL A 63 5.01 -7.20 -16.13
N SER A 64 4.77 -6.23 -17.00
CA SER A 64 3.80 -6.35 -18.11
C SER A 64 4.11 -7.44 -19.13
N THR A 65 5.32 -7.99 -19.15
CA THR A 65 5.67 -9.15 -19.96
C THR A 65 5.24 -10.48 -19.34
N ASN A 66 4.93 -10.48 -18.04
CA ASN A 66 4.60 -11.67 -17.25
C ASN A 66 3.14 -11.67 -16.78
N VAL A 67 2.44 -10.56 -16.95
CA VAL A 67 1.06 -10.34 -16.50
C VAL A 67 0.25 -9.82 -17.67
N ASN A 68 -0.86 -10.44 -17.97
CA ASN A 68 -1.88 -9.87 -18.85
C ASN A 68 -2.85 -9.04 -18.00
N PHE A 69 -2.67 -7.74 -18.02
CA PHE A 69 -3.49 -6.83 -17.20
C PHE A 69 -4.97 -6.79 -17.61
N ALA A 70 -5.30 -7.22 -18.84
CA ALA A 70 -6.69 -7.31 -19.28
C ALA A 70 -7.51 -8.36 -18.48
N ASP A 71 -6.83 -9.34 -17.86
CA ASP A 71 -7.50 -10.38 -17.06
C ASP A 71 -8.02 -9.83 -15.70
N TYR A 72 -7.61 -8.61 -15.31
CA TYR A 72 -7.97 -7.94 -14.06
C TYR A 72 -8.95 -6.76 -14.26
N ASP A 73 -9.69 -6.75 -15.33
CA ASP A 73 -10.83 -5.87 -15.57
C ASP A 73 -12.09 -6.76 -15.72
N GLN A 74 -12.62 -7.22 -14.57
CA GLN A 74 -13.66 -8.24 -14.54
C GLN A 74 -15.05 -7.70 -14.90
N ASP A 75 -15.30 -6.42 -14.63
CA ASP A 75 -16.56 -5.76 -14.98
C ASP A 75 -16.55 -5.09 -16.36
N ASN A 76 -15.41 -5.16 -17.07
CA ASN A 76 -15.19 -4.64 -18.41
C ASN A 76 -15.41 -3.11 -18.53
N ASP A 77 -15.06 -2.35 -17.49
CA ASP A 77 -15.16 -0.90 -17.48
C ASP A 77 -13.94 -0.20 -18.10
N GLY A 78 -12.91 -0.97 -18.46
CA GLY A 78 -11.67 -0.47 -19.07
C GLY A 78 -10.57 -0.17 -18.05
N TYR A 79 -10.82 -0.42 -16.77
CA TYR A 79 -9.86 -0.24 -15.70
C TYR A 79 -9.48 -1.59 -15.06
N ILE A 80 -8.23 -1.67 -14.62
CA ILE A 80 -7.76 -2.76 -13.77
C ILE A 80 -8.41 -2.61 -12.40
N ASP A 81 -9.07 -3.66 -11.91
CA ASP A 81 -9.87 -3.64 -10.67
C ASP A 81 -9.07 -3.12 -9.47
N LEU A 82 -7.82 -3.57 -9.31
CA LEU A 82 -6.90 -3.10 -8.28
C LEU A 82 -5.45 -3.41 -8.64
N VAL A 83 -4.57 -2.44 -8.44
CA VAL A 83 -3.12 -2.65 -8.33
C VAL A 83 -2.70 -2.38 -6.89
N TYR A 84 -2.04 -3.36 -6.27
CA TYR A 84 -1.54 -3.22 -4.92
C TYR A 84 -0.02 -3.49 -4.88
N ILE A 85 0.76 -2.59 -4.27
CA ILE A 85 2.22 -2.70 -4.20
C ILE A 85 2.68 -2.77 -2.75
N ILE A 86 3.45 -3.82 -2.43
CA ILE A 86 4.21 -3.89 -1.20
C ILE A 86 5.64 -3.44 -1.54
N TYR A 87 6.00 -2.23 -1.09
CA TYR A 87 7.33 -1.70 -1.35
C TYR A 87 8.32 -2.09 -0.27
N ALA A 88 9.57 -2.33 -0.67
CA ALA A 88 10.65 -2.71 0.24
C ALA A 88 10.97 -1.58 1.23
N GLY A 89 11.23 -1.95 2.47
CA GLY A 89 11.69 -1.03 3.51
C GLY A 89 10.58 -0.52 4.43
N TYR A 90 10.82 0.65 4.97
CA TYR A 90 10.02 1.27 6.03
C TYR A 90 9.08 2.33 5.50
N SER A 91 8.06 2.65 6.28
CA SER A 91 7.06 3.68 6.00
C SER A 91 7.40 4.99 6.70
N GLU A 92 7.01 6.11 6.12
CA GLU A 92 7.00 7.41 6.78
C GLU A 92 6.00 7.47 7.95
N SER A 93 4.93 6.67 7.91
CA SER A 93 3.88 6.67 8.94
C SER A 93 4.35 6.21 10.32
N PHE A 94 5.50 5.52 10.41
CA PHE A 94 6.10 5.18 11.70
C PHE A 94 6.94 6.33 12.22
N GLY A 95 6.64 6.77 13.45
CA GLY A 95 7.35 7.89 14.08
C GLY A 95 8.87 7.69 14.09
N GLY A 96 9.61 8.72 13.69
CA GLY A 96 11.06 8.73 13.60
C GLY A 96 11.65 8.28 12.26
N ASN A 97 10.84 7.88 11.31
CA ASN A 97 11.29 7.62 9.95
C ASN A 97 11.43 8.94 9.16
N SER A 98 12.22 8.86 8.10
CA SER A 98 12.45 10.00 7.21
C SER A 98 11.20 10.32 6.39
N ALA A 99 10.94 11.60 6.16
CA ALA A 99 9.98 12.08 5.17
C ALA A 99 10.32 11.68 3.72
N ASP A 100 11.47 11.05 3.51
CA ASP A 100 11.85 10.42 2.23
C ASP A 100 11.35 8.96 2.11
N CYS A 101 10.72 8.41 3.15
CA CYS A 101 10.01 7.14 3.04
C CYS A 101 8.61 7.38 2.46
N LEU A 102 8.09 6.38 1.75
CA LEU A 102 6.71 6.42 1.27
C LEU A 102 5.72 6.28 2.42
N TRP A 103 4.61 6.98 2.33
CA TRP A 103 3.47 6.79 3.22
C TRP A 103 2.55 5.69 2.68
N PRO A 104 2.13 4.69 3.48
CA PRO A 104 1.10 3.73 3.08
C PRO A 104 -0.18 4.46 2.73
N LYS A 105 -0.77 4.12 1.63
CA LYS A 105 -2.00 4.76 1.17
C LYS A 105 -2.72 3.94 0.12
N SER A 106 -3.98 4.19 0.00
CA SER A 106 -4.82 3.66 -1.07
C SER A 106 -5.72 4.74 -1.65
N GLY A 107 -6.31 4.47 -2.79
CA GLY A 107 -7.19 5.44 -3.43
C GLY A 107 -7.34 5.24 -4.92
N SER A 108 -7.72 6.32 -5.58
CA SER A 108 -7.92 6.36 -7.03
C SER A 108 -7.11 7.48 -7.65
N ALA A 109 -6.44 7.18 -8.74
CA ALA A 109 -5.61 8.15 -9.46
C ALA A 109 -5.45 7.77 -10.93
N THR A 110 -5.12 8.77 -11.73
CA THR A 110 -4.65 8.56 -13.09
C THR A 110 -3.14 8.38 -13.10
N PHE A 111 -2.66 7.40 -13.87
CA PHE A 111 -1.26 7.08 -14.00
C PHE A 111 -0.78 7.34 -15.43
N ASN A 112 0.36 7.97 -15.53
CA ASN A 112 1.00 8.26 -16.80
C ASN A 112 2.18 7.30 -17.05
N GLU A 113 2.54 7.14 -18.32
CA GLU A 113 3.80 6.51 -18.70
C GLU A 113 4.97 7.20 -18.00
N PRO A 114 5.88 6.47 -17.35
CA PRO A 114 7.00 7.04 -16.62
C PRO A 114 7.80 8.05 -17.49
N GLY A 115 7.98 9.26 -16.96
CA GLY A 115 8.69 10.35 -17.64
C GLY A 115 7.93 11.02 -18.77
N THR A 116 6.63 10.78 -18.91
CA THR A 116 5.78 11.41 -19.94
C THR A 116 4.46 11.92 -19.36
N ASN A 117 3.71 12.65 -20.17
CA ASN A 117 2.31 13.03 -19.85
C ASN A 117 1.29 12.11 -20.54
N ASN A 118 1.74 11.04 -21.18
CA ASN A 118 0.84 10.11 -21.84
C ASN A 118 0.22 9.15 -20.81
N LEU A 119 -1.05 8.88 -20.95
CA LEU A 119 -1.77 7.96 -20.11
C LEU A 119 -1.19 6.53 -20.22
N LEU A 120 -0.89 5.92 -19.08
CA LEU A 120 -0.43 4.54 -19.04
C LEU A 120 -1.57 3.58 -19.39
N LYS A 121 -1.32 2.72 -20.36
CA LYS A 121 -2.19 1.59 -20.71
C LYS A 121 -1.38 0.31 -20.72
N LEU A 122 -1.91 -0.70 -20.07
CA LEU A 122 -1.36 -2.04 -19.98
C LEU A 122 -2.40 -3.01 -20.55
N ASP A 123 -2.07 -3.69 -21.62
CA ASP A 123 -2.98 -4.56 -22.37
C ASP A 123 -4.33 -3.90 -22.70
N GLY A 124 -4.28 -2.59 -23.01
CA GLY A 124 -5.44 -1.77 -23.33
C GLY A 124 -6.22 -1.22 -22.13
N LYS A 125 -5.87 -1.63 -20.90
CA LYS A 125 -6.53 -1.22 -19.66
C LYS A 125 -5.74 -0.13 -18.93
N GLN A 126 -6.43 0.65 -18.10
CA GLN A 126 -5.85 1.71 -17.29
C GLN A 126 -5.81 1.29 -15.82
N ILE A 127 -4.80 1.75 -15.08
CA ILE A 127 -4.82 1.68 -13.63
C ILE A 127 -5.65 2.86 -13.12
N TYR A 128 -6.53 2.61 -12.17
CA TYR A 128 -7.30 3.64 -11.48
C TYR A 128 -7.28 3.47 -9.96
N ARG A 129 -7.66 2.29 -9.45
CA ARG A 129 -7.59 1.96 -8.02
C ARG A 129 -6.23 1.42 -7.67
N TYR A 130 -5.67 1.90 -6.58
CA TYR A 130 -4.37 1.45 -6.10
C TYR A 130 -4.30 1.38 -4.59
N GLY A 131 -3.38 0.55 -4.08
CA GLY A 131 -2.92 0.56 -2.70
C GLY A 131 -1.41 0.37 -2.66
N ILE A 132 -0.77 0.93 -1.67
CA ILE A 132 0.66 0.73 -1.39
C ILE A 132 0.89 0.63 0.12
N ASN A 133 1.75 -0.29 0.53
CA ASN A 133 2.26 -0.34 1.90
C ASN A 133 3.69 -0.86 1.96
N ASN A 134 4.32 -0.62 3.10
CA ASN A 134 5.68 -1.03 3.40
C ASN A 134 5.79 -2.52 3.75
N GLU A 135 6.93 -3.09 3.43
CA GLU A 135 7.30 -4.47 3.80
C GLU A 135 7.63 -4.59 5.29
N LEU A 136 8.34 -3.61 5.86
CA LEU A 136 8.93 -3.72 7.18
C LEU A 136 8.17 -2.90 8.23
N ASN A 137 7.82 -3.57 9.32
CA ASN A 137 7.15 -3.00 10.47
C ASN A 137 8.19 -2.69 11.55
N ALA A 138 8.83 -1.59 11.51
CA ALA A 138 9.52 -0.96 12.65
C ALA A 138 10.28 0.28 12.19
N THR A 139 10.51 1.18 13.13
CA THR A 139 11.48 2.26 12.96
C THR A 139 12.88 1.67 13.08
N PRO A 140 13.76 1.83 12.10
CA PRO A 140 15.14 1.40 12.25
C PRO A 140 15.80 2.23 13.38
N THR A 141 16.21 1.55 14.44
CA THR A 141 17.02 2.20 15.46
C THR A 141 18.49 2.15 15.04
N VAL A 142 19.09 3.30 14.90
CA VAL A 142 20.53 3.43 14.64
C VAL A 142 21.22 3.85 15.93
N VAL A 143 22.04 2.97 16.49
CA VAL A 143 22.87 3.26 17.65
C VAL A 143 24.34 3.16 17.23
N ASN A 144 25.12 4.23 17.45
CA ASN A 144 26.53 4.32 17.07
C ASN A 144 26.79 4.02 15.58
N ASN A 145 25.98 4.55 14.68
CA ASN A 145 26.02 4.30 13.25
C ASN A 145 25.84 2.81 12.83
N GLN A 146 25.35 1.99 13.75
CA GLN A 146 25.01 0.62 13.44
C GLN A 146 23.49 0.41 13.55
N PHE A 147 22.95 -0.32 12.60
CA PHE A 147 21.56 -0.74 12.63
C PHE A 147 21.33 -1.68 13.82
N ASN A 148 20.54 -1.25 14.77
CA ASN A 148 20.22 -2.02 15.97
C ASN A 148 18.73 -2.39 15.96
N GLY A 149 18.46 -3.58 15.53
CA GLY A 149 17.12 -4.17 15.48
C GLY A 149 16.99 -5.18 14.34
N MET A 150 16.21 -6.22 14.54
CA MET A 150 15.85 -7.11 13.44
C MET A 150 14.73 -6.47 12.65
N PRO A 151 14.85 -6.39 11.31
CA PRO A 151 13.72 -5.99 10.49
C PRO A 151 12.58 -7.00 10.69
N LEU A 152 11.44 -6.53 11.14
CA LEU A 152 10.23 -7.32 11.26
C LEU A 152 9.39 -7.09 10.00
N LEU A 153 8.90 -8.16 9.41
CA LEU A 153 7.91 -8.03 8.33
C LEU A 153 6.63 -7.42 8.88
N ASN A 154 6.03 -6.57 8.09
CA ASN A 154 4.73 -6.01 8.41
C ASN A 154 3.67 -7.12 8.48
N GLY A 155 2.72 -7.00 9.39
CA GLY A 155 1.59 -7.90 9.46
C GLY A 155 0.57 -7.64 8.34
N ILE A 156 -0.44 -8.52 8.25
CA ILE A 156 -1.52 -8.36 7.27
C ILE A 156 -2.45 -7.19 7.61
N GLY A 157 -2.41 -6.67 8.84
CA GLY A 157 -3.34 -5.63 9.32
C GLY A 157 -3.30 -4.38 8.44
N LEU A 158 -2.11 -3.83 8.20
CA LEU A 158 -1.96 -2.65 7.35
C LEU A 158 -2.47 -2.89 5.91
N PHE A 159 -2.18 -4.07 5.35
CA PHE A 159 -2.73 -4.42 4.03
C PHE A 159 -4.26 -4.47 4.07
N CYS A 160 -4.84 -5.12 5.09
CA CYS A 160 -6.29 -5.21 5.23
C CYS A 160 -6.93 -3.82 5.41
N HIS A 161 -6.30 -2.92 6.17
CA HIS A 161 -6.72 -1.54 6.33
C HIS A 161 -6.76 -0.80 5.00
N GLU A 162 -5.63 -0.72 4.30
CA GLU A 162 -5.52 -0.04 3.01
C GLU A 162 -6.41 -0.67 1.92
N PHE A 163 -6.52 -2.00 1.91
CA PHE A 163 -7.42 -2.69 0.98
C PHE A 163 -8.89 -2.38 1.28
N SER A 164 -9.26 -2.22 2.55
CA SER A 164 -10.61 -1.83 2.94
C SER A 164 -10.99 -0.45 2.41
N HIS A 165 -10.05 0.50 2.36
CA HIS A 165 -10.27 1.79 1.70
C HIS A 165 -10.61 1.63 0.22
N THR A 166 -9.98 0.68 -0.49
CA THR A 166 -10.30 0.45 -1.90
C THR A 166 -11.73 -0.03 -2.13
N MET A 167 -12.36 -0.58 -1.09
CA MET A 167 -13.76 -0.99 -1.07
C MET A 167 -14.71 0.09 -0.56
N GLY A 168 -14.17 1.27 -0.20
CA GLY A 168 -14.97 2.44 0.21
C GLY A 168 -15.14 2.62 1.71
N LEU A 169 -14.43 1.86 2.57
CA LEU A 169 -14.45 2.10 4.01
C LEU A 169 -13.59 3.31 4.35
N PRO A 170 -14.09 4.28 5.13
CA PRO A 170 -13.31 5.44 5.58
C PRO A 170 -12.48 5.09 6.81
N ASP A 171 -11.47 5.93 7.11
CA ASP A 171 -10.86 5.95 8.44
C ASP A 171 -11.92 6.28 9.50
N LEU A 172 -11.87 5.58 10.63
CA LEU A 172 -12.73 5.82 11.79
C LEU A 172 -12.06 6.67 12.87
N TYR A 173 -10.80 7.04 12.66
CA TYR A 173 -10.11 8.01 13.50
C TYR A 173 -10.14 9.41 12.85
N PRO A 174 -10.04 10.49 13.65
CA PRO A 174 -9.91 11.83 13.09
C PRO A 174 -8.60 12.00 12.31
N THR A 175 -8.72 12.23 11.03
CA THR A 175 -7.56 12.47 10.14
C THR A 175 -7.01 13.89 10.27
N VAL A 176 -7.76 14.79 10.93
CA VAL A 176 -7.34 16.16 11.26
C VAL A 176 -6.98 16.24 12.74
N GLU A 177 -5.71 16.53 13.04
CA GLU A 177 -5.16 16.57 14.39
C GLU A 177 -6.00 17.41 15.37
N ALA A 178 -6.47 18.57 14.91
CA ALA A 178 -7.30 19.47 15.72
C ALA A 178 -8.69 18.89 16.09
N SER A 179 -9.10 17.81 15.45
CA SER A 179 -10.37 17.12 15.71
C SER A 179 -10.22 15.90 16.61
N ARG A 180 -9.00 15.58 17.03
CA ARG A 180 -8.75 14.48 17.95
C ARG A 180 -9.25 14.82 19.33
N VAL A 181 -10.19 14.02 19.83
CA VAL A 181 -10.68 14.06 21.20
C VAL A 181 -10.60 12.66 21.77
N ASP A 182 -10.09 12.58 22.99
CA ASP A 182 -9.91 11.28 23.66
C ASP A 182 -11.23 10.50 23.79
N ASN A 183 -11.14 9.19 23.61
CA ASN A 183 -12.23 8.22 23.82
C ASN A 183 -13.46 8.35 22.90
N GLN A 184 -13.28 8.83 21.68
CA GLN A 184 -14.38 8.91 20.70
C GLN A 184 -14.22 7.96 19.52
N ASN A 185 -13.08 7.29 19.40
CA ASN A 185 -12.77 6.37 18.33
C ASN A 185 -12.90 4.92 18.80
N PRO A 186 -13.14 3.96 17.88
CA PRO A 186 -13.09 2.54 18.22
C PRO A 186 -11.68 2.06 18.64
N GLU A 187 -10.63 2.84 18.38
CA GLU A 187 -9.22 2.55 18.67
C GLU A 187 -8.82 1.16 18.14
N TYR A 188 -8.23 0.32 19.00
CA TYR A 188 -7.75 -1.02 18.64
C TYR A 188 -8.84 -2.07 18.41
N TRP A 189 -10.12 -1.68 18.49
CA TRP A 189 -11.25 -2.58 18.26
C TRP A 189 -11.72 -2.62 16.81
N ASP A 190 -11.21 -1.72 15.98
CA ASP A 190 -11.58 -1.63 14.57
C ASP A 190 -10.35 -1.47 13.67
N LEU A 191 -10.33 -2.23 12.58
CA LEU A 191 -9.25 -2.19 11.60
C LEU A 191 -9.08 -0.81 10.95
N MET A 192 -10.18 -0.07 10.80
CA MET A 192 -10.18 1.26 10.16
C MET A 192 -9.83 2.39 11.14
N ASP A 193 -9.45 2.06 12.36
CA ASP A 193 -8.92 3.00 13.37
C ASP A 193 -7.48 2.61 13.72
N GLY A 194 -7.21 2.12 14.90
CA GLY A 194 -5.89 1.78 15.40
C GLY A 194 -5.63 0.28 15.50
N GLY A 195 -6.53 -0.54 14.95
CA GLY A 195 -6.52 -2.01 15.04
C GLY A 195 -5.57 -2.73 14.09
#